data_a84d7d11ad2b36960c903ceb3cea3cba
#
_entry.id   a84d7d11ad2b36960c903ceb3cea3cba
#
_cell.length_a   1.000
_cell.length_b   1.000
_cell.length_c   1.000
_cell.angle_alpha   90.00
_cell.angle_beta   90.00
_cell.angle_gamma   90.00
#
_symmetry.space_group_name_H-M   'P 1'
#
loop_
_entity.id
_entity.type
_entity.pdbx_description
1 polymer ?
#
loop_
_entity_poly.entity_id
_entity_poly.type
_entity_poly.pdbx_seq_one_letter_code
_entity_poly.pdbx_strand_id
1 'polypeptide(L)'
;MKKIILSLVGLFSAIGIMAQPTFVSTTPSNKNVVLEEYTGINCGYCPDGHKRANQFAAANPGRVVLINIHQGSFAGNNPDYKTEWGNALAGQTGLTGYPSGTINRRVFSGTTTALNRGDWATKGAIVLAEPSFVNVAARAEIDASTRLLTVTVEVYYTADAETSTNKLNVAVLQNEVVGPQSGMSGNPDYVVGTQYRHMHMLRHLITGQWGELLSHEGTGVIPAGTFFTKTYTYTLPEAIRDVPLEFENLEIAAFVTKDNQLIYTGTLCQPTFIISTQFGAEIKSYELEDLSGCSNYVGQKLKVRNIGQETINSMVIDTRVFGVSNLTNWEGELSTFQTAEITNLPALELQIGIQNDIDVIIRSINGIDTDLREVRTFTKPEPGSEGLTLYLTLDNYGSETTWNIKNSQGTVIKTGGPYTDGTSDRLKVVDLEISEGDCYTFKINDQYGDGINAGYGVGGYFIIDGQGDTLVASDGKFAASDTKKIGYGSYIGLEEVTQNDVSMTIYPNPAKYNATLDISLVQNSVATIKVVDLMGRNVIDLGTKSMKAGQNTIELNTSNLNSGMYFVKVATENGIVTKKITINR
;
A
#
# COMPACT_ATOMS: atom_id res chain seq x y z
N MET A 1 49.77 -74.02 -5.63
CA MET A 1 48.70 -73.59 -4.70
C MET A 1 48.06 -72.30 -5.30
N LYS A 2 46.90 -72.47 -5.99
CA LYS A 2 46.15 -71.32 -6.59
C LYS A 2 45.17 -70.82 -5.52
N LYS A 3 45.33 -69.56 -5.11
CA LYS A 3 44.34 -68.88 -4.21
C LYS A 3 43.19 -68.39 -5.08
N ILE A 4 42.01 -68.87 -4.82
CA ILE A 4 40.72 -68.38 -5.38
C ILE A 4 40.30 -67.23 -4.48
N ILE A 5 40.24 -66.00 -5.03
CA ILE A 5 39.65 -64.82 -4.35
C ILE A 5 38.17 -64.80 -4.75
N LEU A 6 37.30 -65.05 -3.78
CA LEU A 6 35.85 -64.94 -3.89
C LEU A 6 35.48 -63.47 -3.65
N SER A 7 35.11 -62.74 -4.77
CA SER A 7 34.56 -61.38 -4.63
C SER A 7 33.08 -61.45 -4.29
N LEU A 8 32.78 -61.04 -3.07
CA LEU A 8 31.37 -60.85 -2.58
C LEU A 8 30.88 -59.48 -3.13
N VAL A 9 30.04 -59.52 -4.17
CA VAL A 9 29.32 -58.34 -4.66
C VAL A 9 28.12 -58.12 -3.74
N GLY A 10 28.25 -57.16 -2.83
CA GLY A 10 27.16 -56.71 -1.95
C GLY A 10 26.16 -55.92 -2.80
N LEU A 11 24.96 -56.41 -2.98
CA LEU A 11 23.82 -55.73 -3.56
C LEU A 11 23.31 -54.72 -2.50
N PHE A 12 23.73 -53.46 -2.56
CA PHE A 12 23.08 -52.40 -1.81
C PHE A 12 21.75 -52.05 -2.47
N SER A 13 20.66 -52.63 -1.94
CA SER A 13 19.31 -52.11 -2.23
C SER A 13 19.18 -50.75 -1.61
N ALA A 14 19.18 -49.69 -2.42
CA ALA A 14 18.77 -48.37 -1.97
C ALA A 14 17.28 -48.44 -1.62
N ILE A 15 16.98 -48.62 -0.34
CA ILE A 15 15.63 -48.42 0.18
C ILE A 15 15.38 -46.93 0.11
N GLY A 16 14.70 -46.47 -0.93
CA GLY A 16 14.19 -45.10 -1.00
C GLY A 16 13.29 -44.88 0.21
N ILE A 17 13.70 -44.00 1.12
CA ILE A 17 12.84 -43.57 2.22
C ILE A 17 11.73 -42.76 1.55
N MET A 18 10.56 -43.38 1.36
CA MET A 18 9.37 -42.67 0.92
C MET A 18 8.95 -41.72 2.02
N ALA A 19 8.78 -40.44 1.70
CA ALA A 19 8.24 -39.46 2.64
C ALA A 19 6.87 -39.97 3.14
N GLN A 20 6.65 -39.89 4.45
CA GLN A 20 5.40 -40.34 5.09
C GLN A 20 4.57 -39.12 5.47
N PRO A 21 3.22 -39.19 5.38
CA PRO A 21 2.34 -38.14 5.90
C PRO A 21 2.62 -37.86 7.38
N THR A 22 2.73 -36.58 7.73
CA THR A 22 3.01 -36.15 9.11
C THR A 22 1.83 -35.45 9.75
N PHE A 23 1.01 -34.73 8.97
CA PHE A 23 -0.16 -34.01 9.48
C PHE A 23 -1.38 -34.08 8.55
N VAL A 24 -1.24 -34.49 7.27
CA VAL A 24 -2.41 -34.73 6.44
C VAL A 24 -3.09 -36.05 6.82
N SER A 25 -4.42 -36.06 6.91
CA SER A 25 -5.17 -37.30 7.16
C SER A 25 -5.06 -38.26 5.98
N THR A 26 -4.78 -39.54 6.27
CA THR A 26 -4.81 -40.64 5.29
C THR A 26 -6.18 -41.33 5.22
N THR A 27 -7.14 -40.92 6.08
CA THR A 27 -8.51 -41.46 6.10
C THR A 27 -9.38 -40.66 5.10
N PRO A 28 -10.22 -41.31 4.29
CA PRO A 28 -11.17 -40.65 3.42
C PRO A 28 -12.06 -39.68 4.21
N SER A 29 -12.28 -38.51 3.64
CA SER A 29 -13.13 -37.46 4.20
C SER A 29 -14.02 -36.84 3.12
N ASN A 30 -15.00 -36.05 3.53
CA ASN A 30 -15.78 -35.26 2.60
C ASN A 30 -15.01 -34.00 2.19
N LYS A 31 -15.39 -33.43 1.04
CA LYS A 31 -14.82 -32.20 0.49
C LYS A 31 -15.00 -31.03 1.45
N ASN A 32 -14.02 -30.17 1.49
CA ASN A 32 -14.16 -28.83 2.03
C ASN A 32 -14.57 -27.85 0.93
N VAL A 33 -15.26 -26.81 1.32
CA VAL A 33 -15.64 -25.72 0.41
C VAL A 33 -14.53 -24.69 0.35
N VAL A 34 -14.24 -24.22 -0.86
CA VAL A 34 -13.49 -22.99 -1.10
C VAL A 34 -14.46 -22.01 -1.76
N LEU A 35 -14.85 -20.98 -1.03
CA LEU A 35 -15.66 -19.88 -1.53
C LEU A 35 -14.75 -18.70 -1.91
N GLU A 36 -14.62 -18.46 -3.20
CA GLU A 36 -13.98 -17.26 -3.74
C GLU A 36 -15.05 -16.21 -3.96
N GLU A 37 -15.02 -15.13 -3.18
CA GLU A 37 -15.92 -14.00 -3.32
C GLU A 37 -15.26 -12.87 -4.08
N TYR A 38 -15.90 -12.38 -5.14
CA TYR A 38 -15.47 -11.23 -5.93
C TYR A 38 -16.15 -9.98 -5.42
N THR A 39 -15.34 -9.01 -4.97
CA THR A 39 -15.78 -7.86 -4.17
C THR A 39 -15.05 -6.58 -4.57
N GLY A 40 -15.42 -5.46 -3.93
CA GLY A 40 -14.75 -4.17 -4.10
C GLY A 40 -15.28 -3.11 -3.13
N ILE A 41 -14.44 -2.12 -2.82
CA ILE A 41 -14.73 -1.07 -1.81
C ILE A 41 -15.92 -0.19 -2.20
N ASN A 42 -16.19 -0.01 -3.49
CA ASN A 42 -17.29 0.80 -4.03
C ASN A 42 -18.58 -0.02 -4.26
N CYS A 43 -18.60 -1.28 -3.81
CA CYS A 43 -19.76 -2.17 -3.99
C CYS A 43 -20.68 -2.10 -2.76
N GLY A 44 -21.83 -1.45 -2.91
CA GLY A 44 -22.79 -1.25 -1.81
C GLY A 44 -23.45 -2.53 -1.28
N TYR A 45 -23.47 -3.63 -2.03
CA TYR A 45 -24.03 -4.91 -1.60
C TYR A 45 -22.98 -5.94 -1.14
N CYS A 46 -21.69 -5.63 -1.29
CA CYS A 46 -20.62 -6.55 -0.91
C CYS A 46 -20.56 -6.84 0.60
N PRO A 47 -20.81 -5.89 1.52
CA PRO A 47 -20.87 -6.21 2.94
C PRO A 47 -21.93 -7.27 3.31
N ASP A 48 -23.11 -7.29 2.64
CA ASP A 48 -24.09 -8.38 2.85
C ASP A 48 -23.56 -9.73 2.32
N GLY A 49 -22.75 -9.72 1.24
CA GLY A 49 -22.03 -10.90 0.76
C GLY A 49 -21.05 -11.44 1.81
N HIS A 50 -20.17 -10.59 2.31
CA HIS A 50 -19.22 -10.94 3.39
C HIS A 50 -19.92 -11.52 4.61
N LYS A 51 -21.04 -10.91 5.04
CA LYS A 51 -21.86 -11.42 6.15
C LYS A 51 -22.33 -12.85 5.92
N ARG A 52 -22.89 -13.13 4.73
CA ARG A 52 -23.40 -14.46 4.37
C ARG A 52 -22.28 -15.49 4.25
N ALA A 53 -21.14 -15.13 3.68
CA ALA A 53 -19.96 -15.98 3.60
C ALA A 53 -19.46 -16.35 5.00
N ASN A 54 -19.31 -15.36 5.89
CA ASN A 54 -18.89 -15.57 7.27
C ASN A 54 -19.87 -16.42 8.06
N GLN A 55 -21.18 -16.22 7.91
CA GLN A 55 -22.21 -17.05 8.54
C GLN A 55 -22.15 -18.49 8.05
N PHE A 56 -21.91 -18.72 6.76
CA PHE A 56 -21.75 -20.06 6.20
C PHE A 56 -20.49 -20.75 6.74
N ALA A 57 -19.37 -20.05 6.82
CA ALA A 57 -18.14 -20.59 7.40
C ALA A 57 -18.29 -20.88 8.89
N ALA A 58 -18.93 -19.99 9.67
CA ALA A 58 -19.16 -20.18 11.10
C ALA A 58 -20.08 -21.38 11.39
N ALA A 59 -21.06 -21.66 10.51
CA ALA A 59 -21.91 -22.84 10.61
C ALA A 59 -21.20 -24.15 10.25
N ASN A 60 -20.01 -24.09 9.62
CA ASN A 60 -19.23 -25.25 9.17
C ASN A 60 -17.74 -25.08 9.53
N PRO A 61 -17.39 -25.03 10.82
CA PRO A 61 -16.05 -24.69 11.27
C PRO A 61 -14.99 -25.66 10.72
N GLY A 62 -13.90 -25.10 10.18
CA GLY A 62 -12.80 -25.84 9.58
C GLY A 62 -13.10 -26.50 8.22
N ARG A 63 -14.33 -26.33 7.70
CA ARG A 63 -14.80 -26.97 6.46
C ARG A 63 -15.03 -25.99 5.31
N VAL A 64 -14.92 -24.67 5.55
CA VAL A 64 -15.13 -23.61 4.57
C VAL A 64 -13.94 -22.66 4.58
N VAL A 65 -13.29 -22.52 3.44
CA VAL A 65 -12.22 -21.57 3.17
C VAL A 65 -12.83 -20.38 2.44
N LEU A 66 -12.69 -19.19 3.00
CA LEU A 66 -13.12 -17.93 2.37
C LEU A 66 -11.93 -17.23 1.73
N ILE A 67 -12.11 -16.72 0.51
CA ILE A 67 -11.11 -15.93 -0.22
C ILE A 67 -11.81 -14.73 -0.84
N ASN A 68 -11.57 -13.52 -0.31
CA ASN A 68 -12.15 -12.29 -0.81
C ASN A 68 -11.22 -11.64 -1.84
N ILE A 69 -11.68 -11.53 -3.07
CA ILE A 69 -10.90 -11.07 -4.24
C ILE A 69 -11.41 -9.70 -4.68
N HIS A 70 -10.67 -8.66 -4.32
CA HIS A 70 -10.94 -7.32 -4.81
C HIS A 70 -10.50 -7.20 -6.27
N GLN A 71 -11.44 -6.88 -7.17
CA GLN A 71 -11.15 -6.78 -8.58
C GLN A 71 -12.23 -5.98 -9.35
N GLY A 72 -11.94 -5.63 -10.61
CA GLY A 72 -12.86 -4.88 -11.47
C GLY A 72 -13.05 -3.41 -11.06
N SER A 73 -14.05 -2.76 -11.63
CA SER A 73 -14.31 -1.33 -11.44
C SER A 73 -14.74 -0.96 -10.02
N PHE A 74 -15.41 -1.89 -9.32
CA PHE A 74 -15.85 -1.66 -7.95
C PHE A 74 -14.73 -1.77 -6.90
N ALA A 75 -13.57 -2.30 -7.26
CA ALA A 75 -12.45 -2.44 -6.31
C ALA A 75 -11.81 -1.10 -5.93
N GLY A 76 -12.01 -0.05 -6.74
CA GLY A 76 -11.36 1.24 -6.49
C GLY A 76 -9.83 1.20 -6.73
N ASN A 77 -9.16 2.30 -6.39
CA ASN A 77 -7.71 2.41 -6.48
C ASN A 77 -7.10 3.10 -5.25
N ASN A 78 -7.92 3.56 -4.31
CA ASN A 78 -7.45 4.23 -3.11
C ASN A 78 -8.34 3.87 -1.91
N PRO A 79 -7.89 2.92 -1.06
CA PRO A 79 -6.70 2.06 -1.23
C PRO A 79 -6.86 1.04 -2.37
N ASP A 80 -5.74 0.55 -2.93
CA ASP A 80 -5.76 -0.47 -3.98
C ASP A 80 -5.62 -1.89 -3.38
N TYR A 81 -6.75 -2.54 -3.12
CA TYR A 81 -6.81 -3.91 -2.58
C TYR A 81 -6.71 -5.00 -3.66
N LYS A 82 -6.58 -4.62 -4.92
CA LYS A 82 -6.47 -5.58 -6.03
C LYS A 82 -5.16 -6.34 -6.00
N THR A 83 -5.18 -7.52 -6.62
CA THR A 83 -3.99 -8.29 -6.94
C THR A 83 -3.83 -8.40 -8.47
N GLU A 84 -2.65 -8.79 -8.92
CA GLU A 84 -2.40 -9.05 -10.34
C GLU A 84 -3.24 -10.21 -10.89
N TRP A 85 -3.70 -11.12 -10.03
CA TRP A 85 -4.44 -12.33 -10.39
C TRP A 85 -5.96 -12.14 -10.44
N GLY A 86 -6.49 -11.16 -9.70
CA GLY A 86 -7.93 -11.03 -9.46
C GLY A 86 -8.77 -10.98 -10.73
N ASN A 87 -8.33 -10.23 -11.75
CA ASN A 87 -9.06 -10.11 -13.00
C ASN A 87 -9.14 -11.43 -13.79
N ALA A 88 -8.08 -12.21 -13.81
CA ALA A 88 -8.06 -13.49 -14.52
C ALA A 88 -8.85 -14.58 -13.76
N LEU A 89 -8.80 -14.57 -12.41
CA LEU A 89 -9.65 -15.43 -11.59
C LEU A 89 -11.14 -15.12 -11.82
N ALA A 90 -11.53 -13.84 -11.87
CA ALA A 90 -12.89 -13.44 -12.18
C ALA A 90 -13.31 -13.78 -13.61
N GLY A 91 -12.42 -13.58 -14.57
CA GLY A 91 -12.68 -13.80 -15.99
C GLY A 91 -13.16 -15.20 -16.36
N GLN A 92 -12.72 -16.23 -15.62
CA GLN A 92 -13.16 -17.63 -15.84
C GLN A 92 -14.55 -17.92 -15.26
N THR A 93 -15.13 -17.04 -14.41
CA THR A 93 -16.36 -17.35 -13.67
C THR A 93 -17.63 -17.07 -14.45
N GLY A 94 -17.58 -16.10 -15.36
CA GLY A 94 -18.75 -15.55 -16.05
C GLY A 94 -19.60 -14.64 -15.14
N LEU A 95 -18.99 -14.01 -14.11
CA LEU A 95 -19.69 -13.06 -13.24
C LEU A 95 -20.16 -11.84 -14.04
N THR A 96 -21.33 -11.31 -13.66
CA THR A 96 -21.97 -10.13 -14.30
C THR A 96 -22.26 -9.01 -13.30
N GLY A 97 -21.90 -9.17 -12.03
CA GLY A 97 -22.14 -8.17 -10.98
C GLY A 97 -21.48 -8.54 -9.66
N TYR A 98 -21.60 -7.66 -8.67
CA TYR A 98 -20.97 -7.78 -7.35
C TYR A 98 -22.00 -7.64 -6.22
N PRO A 99 -21.83 -8.35 -5.07
CA PRO A 99 -20.89 -9.44 -4.91
C PRO A 99 -21.30 -10.67 -5.71
N SER A 100 -20.34 -11.39 -6.22
CA SER A 100 -20.49 -12.69 -6.83
C SER A 100 -19.47 -13.65 -6.24
N GLY A 101 -19.71 -14.94 -6.24
CA GLY A 101 -18.75 -15.91 -5.73
C GLY A 101 -18.84 -17.25 -6.42
N THR A 102 -17.82 -18.08 -6.22
CA THR A 102 -17.80 -19.46 -6.69
C THR A 102 -17.71 -20.42 -5.51
N ILE A 103 -18.43 -21.50 -5.58
CA ILE A 103 -18.28 -22.63 -4.66
C ILE A 103 -17.46 -23.70 -5.38
N ASN A 104 -16.21 -23.90 -4.96
CA ASN A 104 -15.24 -24.81 -5.54
C ASN A 104 -15.07 -24.63 -7.06
N ARG A 105 -15.27 -23.42 -7.58
CA ARG A 105 -15.25 -23.10 -9.04
C ARG A 105 -16.10 -24.06 -9.86
N ARG A 106 -17.20 -24.56 -9.29
CA ARG A 106 -18.07 -25.57 -9.87
C ARG A 106 -19.23 -24.94 -10.63
N VAL A 107 -19.57 -25.50 -11.79
CA VAL A 107 -20.81 -25.18 -12.50
C VAL A 107 -21.95 -26.00 -11.88
N PHE A 108 -22.92 -25.35 -11.24
CA PHE A 108 -24.11 -26.01 -10.67
C PHE A 108 -25.28 -26.01 -11.62
N SER A 109 -25.35 -25.01 -12.50
CA SER A 109 -26.37 -24.92 -13.55
C SER A 109 -25.86 -23.98 -14.65
N GLY A 110 -26.31 -24.19 -15.89
CA GLY A 110 -25.88 -23.36 -17.02
C GLY A 110 -24.39 -23.62 -17.38
N THR A 111 -23.63 -22.54 -17.64
CA THR A 111 -22.26 -22.59 -18.12
C THR A 111 -21.27 -21.79 -17.27
N THR A 112 -21.75 -21.10 -16.22
CA THR A 112 -20.94 -20.23 -15.37
C THR A 112 -20.72 -20.84 -14.00
N THR A 113 -19.59 -20.50 -13.37
CA THR A 113 -19.30 -20.88 -11.98
C THR A 113 -19.74 -19.81 -10.99
N ALA A 114 -20.00 -18.59 -11.49
CA ALA A 114 -20.47 -17.48 -10.67
C ALA A 114 -21.86 -17.74 -10.09
N LEU A 115 -21.99 -17.52 -8.79
CA LEU A 115 -23.21 -17.69 -8.01
C LEU A 115 -23.58 -16.38 -7.31
N ASN A 116 -24.89 -16.15 -7.17
CA ASN A 116 -25.40 -15.09 -6.32
C ASN A 116 -25.14 -15.44 -4.83
N ARG A 117 -24.89 -14.42 -3.99
CA ARG A 117 -24.62 -14.59 -2.56
C ARG A 117 -25.71 -15.34 -1.78
N GLY A 118 -26.96 -15.32 -2.29
CA GLY A 118 -28.07 -16.10 -1.71
C GLY A 118 -27.93 -17.61 -1.87
N ASP A 119 -27.15 -18.07 -2.84
CA ASP A 119 -26.99 -19.49 -3.18
C ASP A 119 -25.77 -20.15 -2.51
N TRP A 120 -24.82 -19.37 -1.98
CA TRP A 120 -23.53 -19.89 -1.51
C TRP A 120 -23.68 -20.99 -0.45
N ALA A 121 -24.49 -20.75 0.59
CA ALA A 121 -24.68 -21.74 1.66
C ALA A 121 -25.35 -23.02 1.14
N THR A 122 -26.37 -22.90 0.29
CA THR A 122 -27.09 -24.05 -0.27
C THR A 122 -26.20 -24.87 -1.20
N LYS A 123 -25.45 -24.22 -2.09
CA LYS A 123 -24.52 -24.90 -3.01
C LYS A 123 -23.30 -25.45 -2.26
N GLY A 124 -22.82 -24.74 -1.24
CA GLY A 124 -21.76 -25.21 -0.36
C GLY A 124 -22.14 -26.46 0.41
N ALA A 125 -23.37 -26.53 0.93
CA ALA A 125 -23.86 -27.73 1.63
C ALA A 125 -23.85 -28.99 0.74
N ILE A 126 -24.10 -28.84 -0.56
CA ILE A 126 -23.99 -29.96 -1.53
C ILE A 126 -22.53 -30.44 -1.58
N VAL A 127 -21.56 -29.54 -1.72
CA VAL A 127 -20.14 -29.90 -1.80
C VAL A 127 -19.64 -30.52 -0.49
N LEU A 128 -20.04 -29.98 0.67
CA LEU A 128 -19.68 -30.51 2.00
C LEU A 128 -20.16 -31.96 2.24
N ALA A 129 -21.21 -32.38 1.54
CA ALA A 129 -21.76 -33.75 1.64
C ALA A 129 -21.05 -34.75 0.71
N GLU A 130 -20.28 -34.29 -0.27
CA GLU A 130 -19.62 -35.17 -1.24
C GLU A 130 -18.29 -35.74 -0.72
N PRO A 131 -17.97 -37.01 -1.02
CA PRO A 131 -16.68 -37.59 -0.67
C PRO A 131 -15.54 -36.94 -1.46
N SER A 132 -14.38 -36.84 -0.83
CA SER A 132 -13.14 -36.42 -1.47
C SER A 132 -12.21 -37.63 -1.68
N PHE A 133 -11.60 -37.71 -2.85
CA PHE A 133 -10.55 -38.69 -3.12
C PHE A 133 -9.15 -38.15 -2.73
N VAL A 134 -9.05 -36.89 -2.32
CA VAL A 134 -7.81 -36.24 -1.92
C VAL A 134 -8.01 -35.41 -0.64
N ASN A 135 -7.06 -35.54 0.27
CA ASN A 135 -6.95 -34.71 1.47
C ASN A 135 -5.83 -33.71 1.31
N VAL A 136 -6.00 -32.51 1.85
CA VAL A 136 -5.01 -31.42 1.86
C VAL A 136 -4.90 -30.90 3.28
N ALA A 137 -3.67 -30.71 3.73
CA ALA A 137 -3.37 -30.04 4.99
C ALA A 137 -2.19 -29.08 4.79
N ALA A 138 -2.19 -27.98 5.53
CA ALA A 138 -1.14 -26.97 5.47
C ALA A 138 -0.68 -26.59 6.87
N ARG A 139 0.59 -26.26 6.99
CA ARG A 139 1.20 -25.59 8.15
C ARG A 139 2.00 -24.42 7.65
N ALA A 140 1.96 -23.34 8.39
CA ALA A 140 2.69 -22.14 8.06
C ALA A 140 3.43 -21.60 9.27
N GLU A 141 4.59 -21.03 9.05
CA GLU A 141 5.44 -20.44 10.06
C GLU A 141 6.04 -19.14 9.53
N ILE A 142 6.07 -18.10 10.34
CA ILE A 142 6.64 -16.80 10.00
C ILE A 142 7.75 -16.48 10.99
N ASP A 143 8.96 -16.27 10.50
CA ASP A 143 10.03 -15.64 11.28
C ASP A 143 9.74 -14.13 11.36
N ALA A 144 9.42 -13.66 12.57
CA ALA A 144 9.01 -12.28 12.79
C ALA A 144 10.13 -11.27 12.50
N SER A 145 11.41 -11.68 12.62
CA SER A 145 12.57 -10.81 12.42
C SER A 145 12.94 -10.63 10.96
N THR A 146 12.73 -11.66 10.14
CA THR A 146 13.09 -11.68 8.71
C THR A 146 11.87 -11.54 7.82
N ARG A 147 10.66 -11.59 8.39
CA ARG A 147 9.37 -11.65 7.67
C ARG A 147 9.30 -12.83 6.68
N LEU A 148 10.08 -13.89 6.91
CA LEU A 148 10.09 -15.08 6.06
C LEU A 148 8.92 -15.99 6.42
N LEU A 149 7.97 -16.12 5.53
CA LEU A 149 6.89 -17.09 5.58
C LEU A 149 7.38 -18.42 4.97
N THR A 150 7.25 -19.50 5.72
CA THR A 150 7.44 -20.89 5.24
C THR A 150 6.13 -21.63 5.31
N VAL A 151 5.66 -22.18 4.18
CA VAL A 151 4.42 -22.94 4.09
C VAL A 151 4.74 -24.35 3.67
N THR A 152 4.37 -25.34 4.49
CA THR A 152 4.45 -26.76 4.14
C THR A 152 3.03 -27.28 3.91
N VAL A 153 2.79 -27.84 2.73
CA VAL A 153 1.52 -28.46 2.34
C VAL A 153 1.72 -29.94 2.11
N GLU A 154 0.87 -30.73 2.71
CA GLU A 154 0.77 -32.17 2.49
C GLU A 154 -0.54 -32.49 1.77
N VAL A 155 -0.43 -33.34 0.74
CA VAL A 155 -1.55 -33.82 -0.08
C VAL A 155 -1.52 -35.35 -0.10
N TYR A 156 -2.62 -36.00 0.26
CA TYR A 156 -2.75 -37.44 0.28
C TYR A 156 -3.98 -37.92 -0.49
N TYR A 157 -3.77 -38.81 -1.46
CA TYR A 157 -4.84 -39.36 -2.28
C TYR A 157 -5.41 -40.61 -1.61
N THR A 158 -6.65 -40.54 -1.15
CA THR A 158 -7.37 -41.65 -0.48
C THR A 158 -8.06 -42.60 -1.48
N ALA A 159 -8.23 -42.15 -2.73
CA ALA A 159 -8.66 -42.91 -3.88
C ALA A 159 -7.96 -42.39 -5.15
N ASP A 160 -8.08 -43.09 -6.27
CA ASP A 160 -7.51 -42.66 -7.54
C ASP A 160 -8.08 -41.30 -7.94
N ALA A 161 -7.21 -40.41 -8.45
CA ALA A 161 -7.63 -39.12 -8.96
C ALA A 161 -8.51 -39.27 -10.20
N GLU A 162 -9.41 -38.31 -10.42
CA GLU A 162 -10.25 -38.29 -11.63
C GLU A 162 -9.45 -37.96 -12.92
N THR A 163 -8.36 -37.21 -12.78
CA THR A 163 -7.51 -36.77 -13.88
C THR A 163 -6.03 -36.72 -13.49
N SER A 164 -5.14 -36.65 -14.46
CA SER A 164 -3.69 -36.48 -14.26
C SER A 164 -3.25 -35.03 -14.07
N THR A 165 -4.17 -34.07 -14.19
CA THR A 165 -3.87 -32.63 -14.22
C THR A 165 -4.26 -31.91 -12.91
N ASN A 166 -3.99 -32.56 -11.79
CA ASN A 166 -4.25 -31.94 -10.48
C ASN A 166 -3.17 -30.91 -10.16
N LYS A 167 -3.59 -29.77 -9.64
CA LYS A 167 -2.68 -28.67 -9.26
C LYS A 167 -2.89 -28.27 -7.81
N LEU A 168 -1.78 -27.97 -7.14
CA LEU A 168 -1.78 -27.40 -5.80
C LEU A 168 -1.72 -25.88 -5.90
N ASN A 169 -2.65 -25.21 -5.22
CA ASN A 169 -2.71 -23.77 -5.09
C ASN A 169 -2.46 -23.39 -3.63
N VAL A 170 -1.66 -22.35 -3.42
CA VAL A 170 -1.36 -21.79 -2.08
C VAL A 170 -1.53 -20.28 -2.14
N ALA A 171 -2.45 -19.78 -1.32
CA ALA A 171 -2.80 -18.36 -1.26
C ALA A 171 -2.49 -17.77 0.12
N VAL A 172 -1.96 -16.55 0.12
CA VAL A 172 -1.80 -15.71 1.31
C VAL A 172 -3.01 -14.78 1.40
N LEU A 173 -3.73 -14.87 2.51
CA LEU A 173 -4.89 -14.04 2.82
C LEU A 173 -4.57 -13.15 4.02
N GLN A 174 -5.20 -11.98 4.11
CA GLN A 174 -5.07 -11.09 5.25
C GLN A 174 -6.44 -10.72 5.82
N ASN A 175 -6.52 -10.79 7.14
CA ASN A 175 -7.63 -10.32 7.95
C ASN A 175 -7.36 -8.92 8.50
N GLU A 176 -8.36 -8.30 9.11
CA GLU A 176 -8.26 -7.04 9.86
C GLU A 176 -7.76 -5.84 9.05
N VAL A 177 -7.94 -5.85 7.73
CA VAL A 177 -7.60 -4.70 6.90
C VAL A 177 -8.71 -3.66 7.02
N VAL A 178 -8.44 -2.57 7.76
CA VAL A 178 -9.44 -1.51 7.99
C VAL A 178 -9.31 -0.44 6.90
N GLY A 179 -10.45 -0.14 6.25
CA GLY A 179 -10.47 0.85 5.18
C GLY A 179 -11.88 1.16 4.68
N PRO A 180 -12.03 1.93 3.60
CA PRO A 180 -13.32 2.36 3.07
C PRO A 180 -14.11 1.18 2.50
N GLN A 181 -15.44 1.25 2.62
CA GLN A 181 -16.37 0.30 2.01
C GLN A 181 -17.75 0.93 1.87
N SER A 182 -18.31 0.93 0.67
CA SER A 182 -19.71 1.31 0.45
C SER A 182 -20.67 0.28 1.04
N GLY A 183 -21.82 0.73 1.56
CA GLY A 183 -22.88 -0.15 2.05
C GLY A 183 -22.54 -0.91 3.33
N MET A 184 -21.68 -0.38 4.18
CA MET A 184 -21.22 -1.00 5.44
C MET A 184 -22.35 -1.45 6.36
N SER A 185 -23.52 -0.79 6.31
CA SER A 185 -24.72 -1.17 7.08
C SER A 185 -25.22 -2.60 6.77
N GLY A 186 -24.84 -3.17 5.63
CA GLY A 186 -25.11 -4.58 5.30
C GLY A 186 -24.39 -5.60 6.19
N ASN A 187 -23.31 -5.18 6.88
CA ASN A 187 -22.56 -6.02 7.81
C ASN A 187 -22.01 -5.16 8.98
N PRO A 188 -22.87 -4.71 9.89
CA PRO A 188 -22.52 -3.72 10.92
C PRO A 188 -21.47 -4.20 11.91
N ASP A 189 -21.32 -5.52 12.13
CA ASP A 189 -20.35 -6.09 13.06
C ASP A 189 -18.88 -5.87 12.61
N TYR A 190 -18.69 -5.50 11.34
CA TYR A 190 -17.38 -5.22 10.74
C TYR A 190 -17.12 -3.73 10.54
N VAL A 191 -18.01 -2.87 11.02
CA VAL A 191 -17.81 -1.41 10.98
C VAL A 191 -16.93 -0.96 12.13
N VAL A 192 -15.87 -0.21 11.83
CA VAL A 192 -14.91 0.36 12.77
C VAL A 192 -14.88 1.88 12.57
N GLY A 193 -15.60 2.62 13.41
CA GLY A 193 -15.77 4.06 13.24
C GLY A 193 -16.47 4.38 11.91
N THR A 194 -15.80 5.08 11.01
CA THR A 194 -16.29 5.39 9.66
C THR A 194 -15.75 4.46 8.59
N GLN A 195 -15.07 3.38 8.99
CA GLN A 195 -14.40 2.43 8.10
C GLN A 195 -14.97 1.02 8.27
N TYR A 196 -14.50 0.11 7.45
CA TYR A 196 -14.91 -1.29 7.42
C TYR A 196 -13.72 -2.22 7.55
N ARG A 197 -13.90 -3.33 8.26
CA ARG A 197 -12.91 -4.38 8.48
C ARG A 197 -13.04 -5.44 7.41
N HIS A 198 -12.10 -5.46 6.47
CA HIS A 198 -12.01 -6.48 5.44
C HIS A 198 -11.31 -7.72 5.97
N MET A 199 -11.88 -8.89 5.67
CA MET A 199 -11.38 -10.19 6.11
C MET A 199 -11.08 -11.09 4.92
N HIS A 200 -10.25 -12.10 5.11
CA HIS A 200 -9.91 -13.14 4.10
C HIS A 200 -9.48 -12.54 2.75
N MET A 201 -8.88 -11.34 2.79
CA MET A 201 -8.47 -10.60 1.59
C MET A 201 -7.32 -11.31 0.91
N LEU A 202 -7.47 -11.66 -0.36
CA LEU A 202 -6.37 -12.23 -1.17
C LEU A 202 -5.25 -11.21 -1.33
N ARG A 203 -4.03 -11.58 -0.86
CA ARG A 203 -2.85 -10.73 -0.96
C ARG A 203 -1.83 -11.28 -1.96
N HIS A 204 -1.63 -12.60 -1.97
CA HIS A 204 -0.64 -13.24 -2.85
C HIS A 204 -1.01 -14.68 -3.19
N LEU A 205 -0.57 -15.17 -4.36
CA LEU A 205 -0.62 -16.58 -4.75
C LEU A 205 0.80 -17.12 -4.87
N ILE A 206 1.24 -17.89 -3.86
CA ILE A 206 2.62 -18.42 -3.80
C ILE A 206 2.91 -19.35 -4.99
N THR A 207 1.94 -20.14 -5.39
CA THR A 207 2.05 -21.09 -6.51
C THR A 207 1.65 -20.48 -7.86
N GLY A 208 1.52 -19.14 -7.92
CA GLY A 208 1.04 -18.43 -9.09
C GLY A 208 -0.45 -18.61 -9.36
N GLN A 209 -0.93 -18.02 -10.43
CA GLN A 209 -2.36 -17.87 -10.74
C GLN A 209 -3.15 -19.17 -10.77
N TRP A 210 -2.56 -20.25 -11.27
CA TRP A 210 -3.26 -21.50 -11.58
C TRP A 210 -2.69 -22.69 -10.81
N GLY A 211 -1.82 -22.47 -9.85
CA GLY A 211 -1.22 -23.51 -9.04
C GLY A 211 -0.09 -24.29 -9.74
N GLU A 212 0.59 -25.11 -8.97
CA GLU A 212 1.67 -26.00 -9.38
C GLU A 212 1.13 -27.41 -9.66
N LEU A 213 1.56 -28.02 -10.77
CA LEU A 213 1.15 -29.37 -11.13
C LEU A 213 1.65 -30.40 -10.12
N LEU A 214 0.75 -31.23 -9.62
CA LEU A 214 1.07 -32.43 -8.86
C LEU A 214 1.31 -33.57 -9.86
N SER A 215 2.57 -33.88 -10.14
CA SER A 215 2.94 -34.94 -11.08
C SER A 215 3.30 -36.22 -10.34
N HIS A 216 2.78 -37.33 -10.83
CA HIS A 216 3.14 -38.68 -10.40
C HIS A 216 3.97 -39.34 -11.52
N GLU A 217 4.94 -40.19 -11.13
CA GLU A 217 5.70 -40.97 -12.12
C GLU A 217 4.77 -41.95 -12.85
N GLY A 218 4.62 -41.77 -14.17
CA GLY A 218 3.73 -42.58 -15.01
C GLY A 218 2.80 -41.73 -15.87
N THR A 219 2.11 -42.37 -16.79
CA THR A 219 1.22 -41.75 -17.82
C THR A 219 -0.27 -41.84 -17.43
N GLY A 220 -0.59 -41.90 -16.15
CA GLY A 220 -1.96 -42.08 -15.65
C GLY A 220 -2.42 -41.05 -14.67
N VAL A 221 -3.59 -41.29 -14.13
CA VAL A 221 -4.10 -40.52 -12.97
C VAL A 221 -3.24 -40.80 -11.73
N ILE A 222 -3.27 -39.90 -10.78
CA ILE A 222 -2.57 -40.05 -9.50
C ILE A 222 -3.29 -41.16 -8.70
N PRO A 223 -2.61 -42.29 -8.36
CA PRO A 223 -3.25 -43.42 -7.71
C PRO A 223 -3.49 -43.18 -6.20
N ALA A 224 -4.42 -43.94 -5.64
CA ALA A 224 -4.65 -44.02 -4.20
C ALA A 224 -3.36 -44.38 -3.45
N GLY A 225 -3.18 -43.79 -2.27
CA GLY A 225 -1.96 -43.93 -1.46
C GLY A 225 -0.82 -42.98 -1.84
N THR A 226 -0.95 -42.23 -2.92
CA THR A 226 0.07 -41.23 -3.32
C THR A 226 0.09 -40.07 -2.32
N PHE A 227 1.29 -39.71 -1.90
CA PHE A 227 1.56 -38.62 -0.98
C PHE A 227 2.49 -37.58 -1.62
N PHE A 228 2.13 -36.32 -1.48
CA PHE A 228 2.99 -35.17 -1.82
C PHE A 228 3.22 -34.32 -0.61
N THR A 229 4.45 -33.84 -0.44
CA THR A 229 4.79 -32.76 0.46
C THR A 229 5.52 -31.68 -0.31
N LYS A 230 5.11 -30.43 -0.12
CA LYS A 230 5.68 -29.25 -0.79
C LYS A 230 5.92 -28.18 0.25
N THR A 231 7.11 -27.58 0.19
CA THR A 231 7.46 -26.46 1.05
C THR A 231 7.78 -25.24 0.19
N TYR A 232 7.15 -24.14 0.52
CA TYR A 232 7.30 -22.85 -0.15
C TYR A 232 7.81 -21.83 0.84
N THR A 233 8.61 -20.88 0.35
CA THR A 233 9.05 -19.72 1.13
C THR A 233 8.66 -18.45 0.42
N TYR A 234 8.24 -17.43 1.18
CA TYR A 234 7.89 -16.12 0.67
C TYR A 234 8.31 -15.06 1.68
N THR A 235 9.20 -14.14 1.28
CA THR A 235 9.53 -12.99 2.11
C THR A 235 8.39 -11.97 2.01
N LEU A 236 7.68 -11.76 3.12
CA LEU A 236 6.53 -10.88 3.20
C LEU A 236 6.99 -9.41 3.06
N PRO A 237 6.55 -8.67 2.04
CA PRO A 237 6.85 -7.25 1.94
C PRO A 237 6.13 -6.47 3.04
N GLU A 238 6.57 -5.24 3.31
CA GLU A 238 5.90 -4.34 4.27
C GLU A 238 4.48 -3.97 3.81
N ALA A 239 4.30 -3.80 2.51
CA ALA A 239 3.03 -3.48 1.90
C ALA A 239 2.89 -4.11 0.52
N ILE A 240 1.67 -4.31 0.06
CA ILE A 240 1.31 -4.66 -1.32
C ILE A 240 0.39 -3.56 -1.85
N ARG A 241 0.79 -2.87 -2.93
CA ARG A 241 0.05 -1.72 -3.50
C ARG A 241 -0.26 -0.66 -2.46
N ASP A 242 0.74 -0.28 -1.67
CA ASP A 242 0.67 0.70 -0.59
C ASP A 242 -0.29 0.33 0.58
N VAL A 243 -0.82 -0.89 0.59
CA VAL A 243 -1.62 -1.43 1.69
C VAL A 243 -0.74 -2.31 2.58
N PRO A 244 -0.58 -1.98 3.87
CA PRO A 244 0.28 -2.72 4.79
C PRO A 244 -0.04 -4.22 4.83
N LEU A 245 1.01 -5.04 4.87
CA LEU A 245 0.89 -6.49 5.05
C LEU A 245 1.26 -6.84 6.50
N GLU A 246 0.23 -6.92 7.35
CA GLU A 246 0.38 -7.24 8.76
C GLU A 246 0.42 -8.76 8.93
N PHE A 247 1.61 -9.30 9.19
CA PHE A 247 1.84 -10.75 9.14
C PHE A 247 1.11 -11.51 10.26
N GLU A 248 0.80 -10.87 11.38
CA GLU A 248 0.00 -11.43 12.47
C GLU A 248 -1.46 -11.70 12.08
N ASN A 249 -1.94 -11.06 11.04
CA ASN A 249 -3.30 -11.18 10.53
C ASN A 249 -3.40 -12.07 9.27
N LEU A 250 -2.35 -12.84 8.97
CA LEU A 250 -2.35 -13.69 7.78
C LEU A 250 -3.02 -15.03 8.03
N GLU A 251 -3.63 -15.54 6.98
CA GLU A 251 -4.11 -16.90 6.83
C GLU A 251 -3.54 -17.49 5.54
N ILE A 252 -3.31 -18.80 5.54
CA ILE A 252 -2.83 -19.52 4.37
C ILE A 252 -3.89 -20.51 3.93
N ALA A 253 -4.41 -20.32 2.72
CA ALA A 253 -5.31 -21.26 2.07
C ALA A 253 -4.51 -22.17 1.13
N ALA A 254 -4.73 -23.49 1.21
CA ALA A 254 -4.19 -24.44 0.25
C ALA A 254 -5.31 -25.31 -0.31
N PHE A 255 -5.33 -25.53 -1.62
CA PHE A 255 -6.39 -26.32 -2.26
C PHE A 255 -5.90 -27.00 -3.53
N VAL A 256 -6.50 -28.15 -3.85
CA VAL A 256 -6.21 -28.94 -5.05
C VAL A 256 -7.29 -28.72 -6.08
N THR A 257 -6.85 -28.44 -7.32
CA THR A 257 -7.74 -28.22 -8.47
C THR A 257 -7.55 -29.26 -9.55
N LYS A 258 -8.61 -29.46 -10.34
CA LYS A 258 -8.54 -30.04 -11.67
C LYS A 258 -8.21 -28.92 -12.65
N ASP A 259 -7.07 -29.02 -13.32
CA ASP A 259 -6.62 -27.96 -14.23
C ASP A 259 -6.63 -26.56 -13.56
N ASN A 260 -7.20 -25.58 -14.21
CA ASN A 260 -7.30 -24.21 -13.71
C ASN A 260 -8.65 -23.90 -13.03
N GLN A 261 -9.58 -24.86 -13.01
CA GLN A 261 -10.97 -24.55 -12.67
C GLN A 261 -11.45 -25.28 -11.41
N LEU A 262 -12.00 -26.49 -11.54
CA LEU A 262 -12.69 -27.18 -10.46
C LEU A 262 -11.79 -27.41 -9.24
N ILE A 263 -12.17 -26.90 -8.09
CA ILE A 263 -11.49 -27.17 -6.83
C ILE A 263 -12.07 -28.45 -6.22
N TYR A 264 -11.22 -29.44 -5.94
CA TYR A 264 -11.63 -30.69 -5.33
C TYR A 264 -11.88 -30.52 -3.82
N THR A 265 -10.92 -29.97 -3.12
CA THR A 265 -11.00 -29.67 -1.68
C THR A 265 -9.92 -28.65 -1.30
N GLY A 266 -10.02 -28.06 -0.12
CA GLY A 266 -9.04 -27.11 0.40
C GLY A 266 -8.95 -27.14 1.92
N THR A 267 -7.99 -26.39 2.43
CA THR A 267 -7.73 -26.19 3.86
C THR A 267 -7.31 -24.75 4.11
N LEU A 268 -7.48 -24.31 5.35
CA LEU A 268 -7.01 -23.03 5.84
C LEU A 268 -6.15 -23.28 7.08
N CYS A 269 -5.01 -22.59 7.21
CA CYS A 269 -4.25 -22.58 8.45
C CYS A 269 -3.81 -21.15 8.79
N GLN A 270 -3.63 -20.91 10.08
CA GLN A 270 -3.00 -19.70 10.58
C GLN A 270 -1.50 -19.96 10.78
N PRO A 271 -0.61 -19.03 10.39
CA PRO A 271 0.81 -19.17 10.66
C PRO A 271 1.09 -19.18 12.17
N THR A 272 2.07 -19.97 12.57
CA THR A 272 2.76 -19.84 13.86
C THR A 272 3.95 -18.91 13.71
N PHE A 273 4.48 -18.37 14.81
CA PHE A 273 5.54 -17.38 14.76
C PHE A 273 6.82 -17.90 15.41
N ILE A 274 7.94 -17.75 14.70
CA ILE A 274 9.28 -17.84 15.28
C ILE A 274 9.67 -16.43 15.73
N ILE A 275 9.86 -16.26 17.03
CA ILE A 275 10.31 -15.01 17.63
C ILE A 275 11.65 -15.32 18.30
N SER A 276 12.73 -14.83 17.70
CA SER A 276 14.11 -15.16 18.12
C SER A 276 14.62 -14.24 19.25
N THR A 277 13.98 -13.08 19.46
CA THR A 277 14.40 -12.08 20.44
C THR A 277 13.47 -12.06 21.64
N GLN A 278 14.04 -11.95 22.85
CA GLN A 278 13.24 -11.77 24.06
C GLN A 278 12.53 -10.42 24.05
N PHE A 279 13.27 -9.34 23.75
CA PHE A 279 12.73 -7.99 23.57
C PHE A 279 13.04 -7.52 22.15
N GLY A 280 12.05 -7.05 21.45
CA GLY A 280 12.18 -6.52 20.10
C GLY A 280 11.10 -5.50 19.81
N ALA A 281 11.45 -4.44 19.11
CA ALA A 281 10.51 -3.44 18.65
C ALA A 281 10.74 -3.15 17.16
N GLU A 282 9.67 -2.73 16.48
CA GLU A 282 9.66 -2.30 15.09
C GLU A 282 9.00 -0.93 15.01
N ILE A 283 9.64 0.01 14.32
CA ILE A 283 9.06 1.31 14.04
C ILE A 283 8.12 1.17 12.84
N LYS A 284 6.82 1.18 13.09
CA LYS A 284 5.79 1.03 12.04
C LYS A 284 5.58 2.30 11.23
N SER A 285 5.57 3.44 11.88
CA SER A 285 5.51 4.75 11.23
C SER A 285 6.10 5.82 12.12
N TYR A 286 6.62 6.85 11.48
CA TYR A 286 7.04 8.09 12.11
C TYR A 286 6.56 9.25 11.26
N GLU A 287 5.76 10.11 11.85
CA GLU A 287 5.09 11.21 11.18
C GLU A 287 5.41 12.51 11.91
N LEU A 288 5.54 13.60 11.16
CA LEU A 288 5.65 14.94 11.70
C LEU A 288 4.35 15.71 11.48
N GLU A 289 3.90 16.39 12.53
CA GLU A 289 2.75 17.27 12.48
C GLU A 289 3.21 18.72 12.24
N ASP A 290 2.37 19.50 11.58
CA ASP A 290 2.60 20.93 11.33
C ASP A 290 3.87 21.28 10.52
N LEU A 291 4.19 20.48 9.49
CA LEU A 291 5.26 20.79 8.52
C LEU A 291 4.99 22.06 7.66
N SER A 292 4.06 22.90 8.06
CA SER A 292 3.47 23.96 7.26
C SER A 292 4.31 25.22 7.06
N GLY A 293 5.54 25.30 7.54
CA GLY A 293 6.28 26.57 7.50
C GLY A 293 5.80 27.63 8.49
N CYS A 294 4.72 27.40 9.25
CA CYS A 294 4.18 28.35 10.22
C CYS A 294 4.96 28.41 11.55
N SER A 295 5.78 27.43 11.83
CA SER A 295 6.65 27.35 13.02
C SER A 295 7.88 26.52 12.69
N ASN A 296 9.02 26.80 13.29
CA ASN A 296 10.20 25.93 13.17
C ASN A 296 10.05 24.61 13.96
N TYR A 297 9.12 24.60 14.90
CA TYR A 297 8.83 23.43 15.72
C TYR A 297 7.72 22.59 15.08
N VAL A 298 7.93 21.28 15.06
CA VAL A 298 6.97 20.28 14.53
C VAL A 298 6.68 19.23 15.59
N GLY A 299 5.43 18.84 15.70
CA GLY A 299 5.02 17.72 16.55
C GLY A 299 5.47 16.39 15.95
N GLN A 300 5.55 15.36 16.77
CA GLN A 300 5.98 14.03 16.39
C GLN A 300 4.94 12.99 16.78
N LYS A 301 4.71 12.01 15.89
CA LYS A 301 3.96 10.79 16.15
C LYS A 301 4.79 9.58 15.77
N LEU A 302 4.93 8.64 16.68
CA LEU A 302 5.67 7.41 16.48
C LEU A 302 4.76 6.21 16.76
N LYS A 303 4.67 5.27 15.82
CA LYS A 303 4.04 3.96 16.05
C LYS A 303 5.10 2.90 16.19
N VAL A 304 5.06 2.17 17.29
CA VAL A 304 5.98 1.08 17.61
C VAL A 304 5.18 -0.19 17.81
N ARG A 305 5.62 -1.29 17.19
CA ARG A 305 5.10 -2.64 17.39
C ARG A 305 6.08 -3.48 18.19
N ASN A 306 5.60 -4.27 19.14
CA ASN A 306 6.41 -5.28 19.81
C ASN A 306 6.56 -6.50 18.89
N ILE A 307 7.80 -6.88 18.56
CA ILE A 307 8.15 -8.09 17.80
C ILE A 307 8.99 -9.08 18.64
N GLY A 308 9.10 -8.86 19.95
CA GLY A 308 9.73 -9.74 20.92
C GLY A 308 8.75 -10.73 21.57
N GLN A 309 9.31 -11.71 22.31
CA GLN A 309 8.52 -12.68 23.06
C GLN A 309 7.84 -12.08 24.29
N GLU A 310 8.51 -11.10 24.91
CA GLU A 310 8.06 -10.51 26.17
C GLU A 310 7.32 -9.20 25.95
N THR A 311 6.39 -8.89 26.85
CA THR A 311 5.66 -7.63 26.87
C THR A 311 6.63 -6.46 27.10
N ILE A 312 6.51 -5.41 26.29
CA ILE A 312 7.25 -4.17 26.50
C ILE A 312 6.46 -3.31 27.49
N ASN A 313 7.07 -3.02 28.63
CA ASN A 313 6.48 -2.16 29.68
C ASN A 313 7.10 -0.76 29.69
N SER A 314 8.30 -0.60 29.16
CA SER A 314 8.98 0.69 29.05
C SER A 314 9.92 0.77 27.87
N MET A 315 10.06 1.97 27.31
CA MET A 315 11.04 2.27 26.26
C MET A 315 11.66 3.64 26.51
N VAL A 316 12.95 3.77 26.21
CA VAL A 316 13.63 5.06 26.09
C VAL A 316 13.79 5.36 24.61
N ILE A 317 13.14 6.39 24.14
CA ILE A 317 13.11 6.83 22.74
C ILE A 317 13.93 8.12 22.63
N ASP A 318 14.81 8.17 21.65
CA ASP A 318 15.64 9.33 21.35
C ASP A 318 15.40 9.77 19.90
N THR A 319 14.83 10.94 19.72
CA THR A 319 14.69 11.54 18.39
C THR A 319 15.72 12.64 18.24
N ARG A 320 16.54 12.57 17.19
CA ARG A 320 17.65 13.50 16.97
C ARG A 320 17.53 14.19 15.63
N VAL A 321 17.70 15.49 15.66
CA VAL A 321 17.90 16.30 14.47
C VAL A 321 19.15 17.16 14.67
N PHE A 322 20.02 17.26 13.68
CA PHE A 322 21.32 17.95 13.75
C PHE A 322 22.18 17.52 14.95
N GLY A 323 22.06 16.27 15.38
CA GLY A 323 22.79 15.74 16.53
C GLY A 323 22.23 16.13 17.91
N VAL A 324 21.19 16.95 17.96
CA VAL A 324 20.52 17.31 19.24
C VAL A 324 19.58 16.17 19.63
N SER A 325 19.80 15.62 20.83
CA SER A 325 19.07 14.47 21.39
C SER A 325 17.83 14.95 22.14
N ASN A 326 16.68 14.34 21.84
CA ASN A 326 15.41 14.56 22.54
C ASN A 326 14.92 13.21 23.09
N LEU A 327 15.11 13.01 24.39
CA LEU A 327 14.78 11.76 25.07
C LEU A 327 13.32 11.78 25.55
N THR A 328 12.63 10.67 25.33
CA THR A 328 11.29 10.41 25.84
C THR A 328 11.26 9.04 26.50
N ASN A 329 10.75 8.99 27.73
CA ASN A 329 10.43 7.74 28.41
C ASN A 329 8.96 7.40 28.11
N TRP A 330 8.74 6.24 27.54
CA TRP A 330 7.41 5.67 27.35
C TRP A 330 7.20 4.53 28.34
N GLU A 331 6.02 4.51 28.98
CA GLU A 331 5.56 3.45 29.88
C GLU A 331 4.18 2.98 29.42
N GLY A 332 3.95 1.67 29.45
CA GLY A 332 2.68 1.06 29.02
C GLY A 332 2.74 -0.46 29.10
N GLU A 333 1.83 -1.12 28.43
CA GLU A 333 1.79 -2.56 28.27
C GLU A 333 1.60 -2.87 26.78
N LEU A 334 2.66 -3.34 26.12
CA LEU A 334 2.66 -3.64 24.69
C LEU A 334 3.01 -5.12 24.52
N SER A 335 1.99 -5.97 24.45
CA SER A 335 2.16 -7.40 24.22
C SER A 335 2.69 -7.68 22.82
N THR A 336 3.20 -8.89 22.60
CA THR A 336 3.72 -9.33 21.30
C THR A 336 2.73 -9.03 20.17
N PHE A 337 3.24 -8.42 19.09
CA PHE A 337 2.53 -7.94 17.90
C PHE A 337 1.55 -6.78 18.12
N GLN A 338 1.35 -6.33 19.34
CA GLN A 338 0.59 -5.10 19.57
C GLN A 338 1.39 -3.86 19.15
N THR A 339 0.66 -2.82 18.77
CA THR A 339 1.20 -1.51 18.35
C THR A 339 0.77 -0.44 19.34
N ALA A 340 1.73 0.40 19.76
CA ALA A 340 1.47 1.61 20.52
C ALA A 340 1.72 2.85 19.66
N GLU A 341 0.85 3.84 19.79
CA GLU A 341 1.05 5.19 19.24
C GLU A 341 1.59 6.10 20.34
N ILE A 342 2.74 6.72 20.09
CA ILE A 342 3.46 7.58 21.04
C ILE A 342 3.38 9.01 20.51
N THR A 343 2.62 9.86 21.19
CA THR A 343 2.31 11.24 20.80
C THR A 343 2.90 12.29 21.73
N ASN A 344 3.50 11.86 22.84
CA ASN A 344 4.12 12.75 23.84
C ASN A 344 5.60 13.03 23.60
N LEU A 345 6.06 12.83 22.35
CA LEU A 345 7.42 13.17 21.95
C LEU A 345 7.60 14.70 21.95
N PRO A 346 8.76 15.23 22.40
CA PRO A 346 9.05 16.66 22.36
C PRO A 346 9.00 17.19 20.91
N ALA A 347 8.52 18.42 20.74
CA ALA A 347 8.56 19.04 19.42
C ALA A 347 10.01 19.19 18.94
N LEU A 348 10.25 18.93 17.64
CA LEU A 348 11.56 19.11 17.00
C LEU A 348 11.65 20.47 16.34
N GLU A 349 12.78 21.12 16.48
CA GLU A 349 13.11 22.30 15.70
C GLU A 349 13.77 21.87 14.36
N LEU A 350 13.10 22.17 13.24
CA LEU A 350 13.59 21.86 11.91
C LEU A 350 14.11 23.13 11.22
N GLN A 351 15.11 22.96 10.37
CA GLN A 351 15.55 24.03 9.47
C GLN A 351 14.59 24.11 8.26
N ILE A 352 14.25 25.33 7.90
CA ILE A 352 13.33 25.65 6.80
C ILE A 352 14.08 25.56 5.48
N GLY A 353 13.40 25.12 4.41
CA GLY A 353 13.93 25.09 3.04
C GLY A 353 14.95 24.00 2.73
N ILE A 354 15.41 23.25 3.75
CA ILE A 354 16.38 22.19 3.58
C ILE A 354 15.85 20.83 4.05
N GLN A 355 16.54 19.79 3.62
CA GLN A 355 16.32 18.43 4.10
C GLN A 355 16.80 18.29 5.55
N ASN A 356 15.90 17.79 6.42
CA ASN A 356 16.21 17.47 7.81
C ASN A 356 16.22 15.95 7.97
N ASP A 357 17.35 15.40 8.36
CA ASP A 357 17.47 13.98 8.71
C ASP A 357 17.22 13.82 10.21
N ILE A 358 16.23 12.99 10.54
CA ILE A 358 15.83 12.72 11.91
C ILE A 358 16.18 11.27 12.23
N ASP A 359 17.05 11.07 13.21
CA ASP A 359 17.28 9.76 13.79
C ASP A 359 16.17 9.44 14.79
N VAL A 360 15.46 8.36 14.58
CA VAL A 360 14.51 7.78 15.52
C VAL A 360 15.15 6.54 16.13
N ILE A 361 15.48 6.58 17.41
CA ILE A 361 16.26 5.54 18.09
C ILE A 361 15.49 5.03 19.29
N ILE A 362 15.26 3.73 19.39
CA ILE A 362 14.82 3.08 20.61
C ILE A 362 16.07 2.62 21.36
N ARG A 363 16.42 3.36 22.43
CA ARG A 363 17.66 3.18 23.21
C ARG A 363 17.61 1.97 24.12
N SER A 364 16.46 1.76 24.74
CA SER A 364 16.26 0.63 25.63
C SER A 364 14.82 0.17 25.64
N ILE A 365 14.62 -1.12 25.92
CA ILE A 365 13.35 -1.78 26.12
C ILE A 365 13.41 -2.49 27.46
N ASN A 366 12.47 -2.21 28.38
CA ASN A 366 12.42 -2.78 29.73
C ASN A 366 13.74 -2.64 30.48
N GLY A 367 14.46 -1.53 30.28
CA GLY A 367 15.77 -1.26 30.90
C GLY A 367 16.95 -1.99 30.26
N ILE A 368 16.75 -2.76 29.18
CA ILE A 368 17.81 -3.41 28.43
C ILE A 368 18.15 -2.55 27.22
N ASP A 369 19.40 -2.19 27.06
CA ASP A 369 19.88 -1.36 25.95
C ASP A 369 19.63 -2.03 24.60
N THR A 370 19.15 -1.23 23.66
CA THR A 370 18.99 -1.61 22.25
C THR A 370 19.62 -0.54 21.36
N ASP A 371 19.87 -0.84 20.10
CA ASP A 371 20.33 0.14 19.11
C ASP A 371 19.43 0.09 17.86
N LEU A 372 18.12 0.11 18.10
CA LEU A 372 17.12 0.10 17.05
C LEU A 372 16.99 1.51 16.52
N ARG A 373 17.50 1.75 15.31
CA ARG A 373 17.61 3.08 14.72
C ARG A 373 17.04 3.09 13.31
N GLU A 374 16.23 4.09 13.02
CA GLU A 374 15.82 4.46 11.68
C GLU A 374 16.13 5.94 11.42
N VAL A 375 16.43 6.26 10.16
CA VAL A 375 16.57 7.63 9.70
C VAL A 375 15.39 7.97 8.82
N ARG A 376 14.72 9.07 9.16
CA ARG A 376 13.61 9.64 8.39
C ARG A 376 13.99 11.02 7.91
N THR A 377 13.69 11.30 6.65
CA THR A 377 14.06 12.55 5.99
C THR A 377 12.82 13.38 5.69
N PHE A 378 12.85 14.64 6.11
CA PHE A 378 11.77 15.58 5.89
C PHE A 378 12.31 16.92 5.40
N THR A 379 11.58 17.54 4.48
CA THR A 379 11.84 18.92 4.07
C THR A 379 10.70 19.78 4.60
N LYS A 380 11.06 20.77 5.41
CA LYS A 380 10.11 21.77 5.90
C LYS A 380 10.01 22.87 4.84
N PRO A 381 8.81 23.14 4.29
CA PRO A 381 8.66 24.19 3.27
C PRO A 381 8.96 25.56 3.85
N GLU A 382 9.49 26.44 3.02
CA GLU A 382 9.62 27.86 3.33
C GLU A 382 8.24 28.53 3.40
N PRO A 383 8.07 29.59 4.22
CA PRO A 383 6.89 30.42 4.13
C PRO A 383 6.79 31.07 2.75
N GLY A 384 5.59 31.18 2.22
CA GLY A 384 5.37 31.83 0.92
C GLY A 384 5.69 33.32 0.96
N SER A 385 6.16 33.85 -0.14
CA SER A 385 6.44 35.27 -0.36
C SER A 385 5.53 35.83 -1.45
N GLU A 386 5.17 37.12 -1.39
CA GLU A 386 4.40 37.85 -2.43
C GLU A 386 3.14 37.12 -2.95
N GLY A 387 1.96 37.45 -2.59
CA GLY A 387 0.65 37.02 -3.14
C GLY A 387 0.49 35.52 -3.40
N LEU A 388 -0.46 34.88 -2.75
CA LEU A 388 -0.70 33.44 -2.92
C LEU A 388 -1.79 33.18 -3.96
N THR A 389 -1.56 32.24 -4.88
CA THR A 389 -2.50 31.85 -5.91
C THR A 389 -2.87 30.36 -5.78
N LEU A 390 -4.16 30.08 -5.64
CA LEU A 390 -4.71 28.73 -5.71
C LEU A 390 -4.94 28.33 -7.17
N TYR A 391 -4.42 27.17 -7.55
CA TYR A 391 -4.75 26.48 -8.79
C TYR A 391 -5.53 25.22 -8.40
N LEU A 392 -6.81 25.19 -8.74
CA LEU A 392 -7.71 24.07 -8.44
C LEU A 392 -8.22 23.47 -9.75
N THR A 393 -7.88 22.22 -10.01
CA THR A 393 -8.50 21.44 -11.10
C THR A 393 -9.59 20.57 -10.51
N LEU A 394 -10.83 20.79 -10.92
CA LEU A 394 -11.99 20.02 -10.51
C LEU A 394 -12.00 18.67 -11.23
N ASP A 395 -12.74 17.70 -10.70
CA ASP A 395 -13.22 16.55 -11.46
C ASP A 395 -14.49 16.92 -12.27
N ASN A 396 -15.32 15.96 -12.65
CA ASN A 396 -16.53 16.23 -13.43
C ASN A 396 -17.72 16.71 -12.56
N TYR A 397 -17.60 16.64 -11.23
CA TYR A 397 -18.63 16.98 -10.25
C TYR A 397 -18.25 18.20 -9.42
N GLY A 398 -17.97 19.31 -10.09
CA GLY A 398 -17.58 20.57 -9.46
C GLY A 398 -18.58 21.09 -8.42
N SER A 399 -19.87 20.69 -8.50
CA SER A 399 -20.90 21.07 -7.54
C SER A 399 -20.66 20.50 -6.13
N GLU A 400 -19.86 19.47 -6.00
CA GLU A 400 -19.50 18.84 -4.72
C GLU A 400 -18.29 19.52 -4.06
N THR A 401 -17.52 20.31 -4.82
CA THR A 401 -16.27 20.93 -4.36
C THR A 401 -16.50 22.33 -3.81
N THR A 402 -16.12 22.54 -2.55
CA THR A 402 -16.03 23.85 -1.91
C THR A 402 -14.70 23.99 -1.17
N TRP A 403 -14.24 25.22 -0.99
CA TRP A 403 -13.03 25.47 -0.18
C TRP A 403 -13.13 26.79 0.61
N ASN A 404 -12.33 26.90 1.64
CA ASN A 404 -12.11 28.15 2.36
C ASN A 404 -10.65 28.28 2.80
N ILE A 405 -10.23 29.52 3.05
CA ILE A 405 -8.98 29.83 3.72
C ILE A 405 -9.28 30.66 4.96
N LYS A 406 -8.66 30.29 6.09
CA LYS A 406 -8.78 30.94 7.39
C LYS A 406 -7.42 31.44 7.83
N ASN A 407 -7.39 32.56 8.54
CA ASN A 407 -6.19 33.06 9.22
C ASN A 407 -5.92 32.29 10.54
N SER A 408 -4.82 32.65 11.23
CA SER A 408 -4.41 32.05 12.52
C SER A 408 -5.47 32.19 13.63
N GLN A 409 -6.34 33.20 13.53
CA GLN A 409 -7.45 33.44 14.46
C GLN A 409 -8.71 32.65 14.10
N GLY A 410 -8.70 31.86 13.04
CA GLY A 410 -9.84 31.05 12.58
C GLY A 410 -10.87 31.84 11.76
N THR A 411 -10.59 33.12 11.43
CA THR A 411 -11.47 33.95 10.60
C THR A 411 -11.37 33.50 9.15
N VAL A 412 -12.50 33.26 8.50
CA VAL A 412 -12.57 32.94 7.07
C VAL A 412 -12.22 34.19 6.26
N ILE A 413 -11.17 34.11 5.46
CA ILE A 413 -10.68 35.21 4.63
C ILE A 413 -11.28 35.12 3.22
N LYS A 414 -11.27 33.93 2.63
CA LYS A 414 -11.81 33.68 1.30
C LYS A 414 -12.44 32.31 1.19
N THR A 415 -13.43 32.19 0.28
CA THR A 415 -14.10 30.93 -0.01
C THR A 415 -14.30 30.77 -1.51
N GLY A 416 -14.48 29.55 -1.98
CA GLY A 416 -14.86 29.24 -3.33
C GLY A 416 -15.71 27.99 -3.46
N GLY A 417 -16.39 27.85 -4.59
CA GLY A 417 -17.37 26.80 -4.86
C GLY A 417 -18.74 27.05 -4.18
N PRO A 418 -19.73 26.14 -4.38
CA PRO A 418 -19.64 25.05 -5.35
C PRO A 418 -19.50 25.53 -6.79
N TYR A 419 -18.96 24.68 -7.66
CA TYR A 419 -18.74 24.97 -9.07
C TYR A 419 -19.72 24.22 -9.97
N THR A 420 -19.72 24.52 -11.27
CA THR A 420 -20.60 23.82 -12.22
C THR A 420 -19.99 22.48 -12.62
N ASP A 421 -20.84 21.44 -12.70
CA ASP A 421 -20.45 20.12 -13.19
C ASP A 421 -20.10 20.15 -14.68
N GLY A 422 -19.18 19.29 -15.07
CA GLY A 422 -18.83 19.09 -16.48
C GLY A 422 -17.37 18.81 -16.73
N THR A 423 -17.04 18.57 -18.00
CA THR A 423 -15.68 18.24 -18.45
C THR A 423 -14.91 19.47 -18.97
N SER A 424 -15.57 20.61 -19.08
CA SER A 424 -14.98 21.89 -19.53
C SER A 424 -14.81 22.85 -18.36
N ASP A 425 -13.87 23.81 -18.50
CA ASP A 425 -13.58 24.86 -17.50
C ASP A 425 -13.31 24.32 -16.06
N ARG A 426 -12.56 23.23 -15.98
CA ARG A 426 -12.24 22.57 -14.72
C ARG A 426 -11.16 23.26 -13.91
N LEU A 427 -10.26 24.01 -14.56
CA LEU A 427 -9.19 24.74 -13.89
C LEU A 427 -9.72 26.07 -13.35
N LYS A 428 -9.60 26.27 -12.04
CA LYS A 428 -9.87 27.53 -11.34
C LYS A 428 -8.55 28.10 -10.85
N VAL A 429 -8.28 29.38 -11.18
CA VAL A 429 -7.12 30.11 -10.73
C VAL A 429 -7.60 31.26 -9.89
N VAL A 430 -7.24 31.28 -8.61
CA VAL A 430 -7.78 32.23 -7.64
C VAL A 430 -6.63 32.88 -6.87
N ASP A 431 -6.50 34.20 -6.96
CA ASP A 431 -5.68 34.97 -6.03
C ASP A 431 -6.32 34.95 -4.64
N LEU A 432 -5.59 34.52 -3.63
CA LEU A 432 -6.12 34.34 -2.27
C LEU A 432 -6.22 35.67 -1.51
N GLU A 433 -5.60 36.76 -1.98
CA GLU A 433 -5.68 38.11 -1.41
C GLU A 433 -5.44 38.15 0.11
N ILE A 434 -4.46 37.38 0.59
CA ILE A 434 -4.13 37.27 2.01
C ILE A 434 -2.97 38.19 2.41
N SER A 435 -2.90 38.54 3.69
CA SER A 435 -1.90 39.44 4.25
C SER A 435 -0.64 38.69 4.67
N GLU A 436 0.53 39.29 4.51
CA GLU A 436 1.81 38.76 4.99
C GLU A 436 1.85 38.67 6.53
N GLY A 437 2.70 37.79 7.04
CA GLY A 437 3.00 37.65 8.47
C GLY A 437 2.00 36.82 9.26
N ASP A 438 1.19 35.98 8.60
CA ASP A 438 0.22 35.10 9.28
C ASP A 438 0.34 33.65 8.79
N CYS A 439 -0.26 32.74 9.56
CA CYS A 439 -0.40 31.33 9.24
C CYS A 439 -1.84 31.02 8.84
N TYR A 440 -2.02 30.52 7.62
CA TYR A 440 -3.32 30.28 7.05
C TYR A 440 -3.64 28.80 7.06
N THR A 441 -4.93 28.47 7.17
CA THR A 441 -5.47 27.13 7.00
C THR A 441 -6.35 27.09 5.76
N PHE A 442 -5.90 26.44 4.72
CA PHE A 442 -6.70 26.12 3.54
C PHE A 442 -7.42 24.80 3.76
N LYS A 443 -8.72 24.77 3.54
CA LYS A 443 -9.52 23.56 3.60
C LYS A 443 -10.36 23.45 2.33
N ILE A 444 -10.26 22.30 1.65
CA ILE A 444 -11.13 21.89 0.56
C ILE A 444 -12.05 20.77 1.05
N ASN A 445 -13.31 20.81 0.64
CA ASN A 445 -14.31 19.79 0.97
C ASN A 445 -14.88 19.24 -0.33
N ASP A 446 -15.19 17.95 -0.28
CA ASP A 446 -15.95 17.22 -1.27
C ASP A 446 -17.22 16.69 -0.61
N GLN A 447 -18.39 17.01 -1.17
CA GLN A 447 -19.68 16.71 -0.54
C GLN A 447 -20.04 15.22 -0.63
N TYR A 448 -19.61 14.53 -1.69
CA TYR A 448 -19.85 13.10 -1.86
C TYR A 448 -18.90 12.26 -1.00
N GLY A 449 -17.70 12.76 -0.73
CA GLY A 449 -16.75 12.17 0.20
C GLY A 449 -15.74 11.23 -0.42
N ASP A 450 -15.54 11.29 -1.74
CA ASP A 450 -14.56 10.48 -2.48
C ASP A 450 -13.39 11.31 -3.05
N GLY A 451 -13.39 12.64 -2.80
CA GLY A 451 -12.39 13.59 -3.26
C GLY A 451 -12.58 13.97 -4.73
N ILE A 452 -11.63 14.76 -5.27
CA ILE A 452 -11.72 15.29 -6.64
C ILE A 452 -10.90 14.50 -7.67
N ASN A 453 -10.50 13.25 -7.32
CA ASN A 453 -9.74 12.35 -8.20
C ASN A 453 -10.11 10.87 -7.95
N ALA A 454 -11.40 10.57 -7.95
CA ALA A 454 -11.95 9.24 -7.66
C ALA A 454 -12.33 8.44 -8.93
N GLY A 455 -11.88 8.88 -10.12
CA GLY A 455 -12.17 8.19 -11.39
C GLY A 455 -13.21 8.87 -12.27
N TYR A 456 -13.84 9.93 -11.78
CA TYR A 456 -14.79 10.77 -12.52
C TYR A 456 -14.16 12.04 -13.10
N GLY A 457 -12.89 11.98 -13.39
CA GLY A 457 -12.03 13.06 -13.83
C GLY A 457 -10.78 13.11 -12.93
N VAL A 458 -9.70 13.71 -13.45
CA VAL A 458 -8.47 13.90 -12.67
C VAL A 458 -8.47 15.32 -12.14
N GLY A 459 -8.82 15.49 -10.87
CA GLY A 459 -8.74 16.74 -10.13
C GLY A 459 -7.48 16.81 -9.27
N GLY A 460 -7.23 17.97 -8.68
CA GLY A 460 -6.13 18.23 -7.78
C GLY A 460 -5.96 19.72 -7.54
N TYR A 461 -5.14 20.10 -6.58
CA TYR A 461 -4.87 21.51 -6.34
C TYR A 461 -3.43 21.77 -5.90
N PHE A 462 -2.99 22.99 -6.07
CA PHE A 462 -1.76 23.51 -5.48
C PHE A 462 -1.89 25.01 -5.23
N ILE A 463 -1.13 25.49 -4.27
CA ILE A 463 -1.03 26.91 -3.93
C ILE A 463 0.43 27.30 -4.14
N ILE A 464 0.64 28.34 -4.92
CA ILE A 464 1.97 28.93 -5.16
C ILE A 464 2.03 30.34 -4.62
N ASP A 465 3.23 30.79 -4.31
CA ASP A 465 3.52 32.19 -4.02
C ASP A 465 3.82 33.02 -5.30
N GLY A 466 4.06 34.31 -5.14
CA GLY A 466 4.37 35.22 -6.27
C GLY A 466 5.71 34.94 -6.95
N GLN A 467 6.62 34.21 -6.32
CA GLN A 467 7.88 33.75 -6.92
C GLN A 467 7.68 32.44 -7.71
N GLY A 468 6.53 31.79 -7.56
CA GLY A 468 6.18 30.55 -8.23
C GLY A 468 6.54 29.30 -7.44
N ASP A 469 6.88 29.44 -6.16
CA ASP A 469 7.18 28.31 -5.28
C ASP A 469 5.88 27.64 -4.80
N THR A 470 5.85 26.31 -4.90
CA THR A 470 4.68 25.54 -4.48
C THR A 470 4.72 25.31 -2.97
N LEU A 471 3.80 25.93 -2.26
CA LEU A 471 3.68 25.82 -0.80
C LEU A 471 2.90 24.59 -0.38
N VAL A 472 1.84 24.28 -1.09
CA VAL A 472 1.00 23.10 -0.90
C VAL A 472 0.58 22.51 -2.22
N ALA A 473 0.43 21.18 -2.24
CA ALA A 473 -0.14 20.45 -3.38
C ALA A 473 -0.93 19.24 -2.90
N SER A 474 -1.92 18.83 -3.70
CA SER A 474 -2.69 17.59 -3.53
C SER A 474 -3.05 17.00 -4.89
N ASP A 475 -2.94 15.69 -5.02
CA ASP A 475 -3.37 14.96 -6.21
C ASP A 475 -4.89 14.72 -6.27
N GLY A 476 -5.63 15.31 -5.33
CA GLY A 476 -7.08 15.23 -5.25
C GLY A 476 -7.64 13.93 -4.65
N LYS A 477 -6.78 13.02 -4.22
CA LYS A 477 -7.18 11.76 -3.57
C LYS A 477 -7.31 11.95 -2.07
N PHE A 478 -8.40 12.55 -1.65
CA PHE A 478 -8.79 12.66 -0.26
C PHE A 478 -10.25 12.19 -0.13
N ALA A 479 -10.72 11.96 1.09
CA ALA A 479 -12.13 11.62 1.33
C ALA A 479 -13.00 12.91 1.32
N ALA A 480 -13.79 13.17 2.33
CA ALA A 480 -14.69 14.33 2.39
C ALA A 480 -13.97 15.68 2.52
N SER A 481 -12.70 15.73 2.88
CA SER A 481 -11.95 16.99 2.93
C SER A 481 -10.44 16.78 3.02
N ASP A 482 -9.67 17.79 2.55
CA ASP A 482 -8.24 17.93 2.79
C ASP A 482 -7.96 19.30 3.44
N THR A 483 -7.00 19.34 4.37
CA THR A 483 -6.66 20.55 5.11
C THR A 483 -5.16 20.75 5.12
N LYS A 484 -4.71 21.94 4.73
CA LYS A 484 -3.30 22.32 4.68
C LYS A 484 -3.07 23.63 5.42
N LYS A 485 -1.97 23.73 6.14
CA LYS A 485 -1.50 25.01 6.71
C LYS A 485 -0.48 25.65 5.77
N ILE A 486 -0.46 26.98 5.73
CA ILE A 486 0.40 27.76 4.84
C ILE A 486 0.95 28.92 5.67
N GLY A 487 2.27 28.97 5.85
CA GLY A 487 2.96 30.15 6.35
C GLY A 487 3.10 31.17 5.22
N TYR A 488 2.84 32.46 5.52
CA TYR A 488 2.96 33.53 4.53
C TYR A 488 3.67 34.75 5.11
N GLY A 489 4.77 35.17 4.44
CA GLY A 489 5.56 36.33 4.81
C GLY A 489 6.77 36.05 5.69
N SER A 490 7.64 37.05 5.82
CA SER A 490 8.88 36.95 6.59
C SER A 490 8.60 36.85 8.07
N TYR A 491 9.00 35.75 8.71
CA TYR A 491 9.15 35.72 10.16
C TYR A 491 10.37 36.59 10.54
N ILE A 492 10.14 37.68 11.27
CA ILE A 492 11.20 38.52 11.80
C ILE A 492 11.91 37.73 12.92
N GLY A 493 12.99 37.06 12.56
CA GLY A 493 13.84 36.37 13.51
C GLY A 493 15.02 35.68 12.85
N LEU A 494 16.09 36.47 12.66
CA LEU A 494 17.44 36.16 12.19
C LEU A 494 17.72 36.54 10.73
N GLU A 495 18.80 37.33 10.58
CA GLU A 495 19.27 37.89 9.33
C GLU A 495 19.31 36.88 8.18
N GLU A 496 18.62 37.23 7.10
CA GLU A 496 18.85 36.65 5.79
C GLU A 496 20.33 36.73 5.45
N VAL A 497 20.97 35.57 5.44
CA VAL A 497 22.10 35.38 4.50
C VAL A 497 21.47 35.07 3.16
N THR A 498 21.00 36.11 2.46
CA THR A 498 20.65 36.02 1.06
C THR A 498 21.93 35.79 0.27
N GLN A 499 22.27 34.53 0.07
CA GLN A 499 23.11 34.14 -1.05
C GLN A 499 22.28 33.19 -1.91
N ASN A 500 21.39 33.77 -2.74
CA ASN A 500 20.90 33.10 -3.92
C ASN A 500 22.07 32.98 -4.89
N ASP A 501 22.91 31.96 -4.70
CA ASP A 501 24.04 31.67 -5.59
C ASP A 501 23.57 31.26 -7.00
N VAL A 502 22.26 31.12 -7.19
CA VAL A 502 21.62 30.71 -8.45
C VAL A 502 20.41 31.56 -8.77
N SER A 503 20.37 32.13 -9.97
CA SER A 503 19.15 32.70 -10.54
C SER A 503 18.88 32.12 -11.92
N MET A 504 17.60 32.11 -12.36
CA MET A 504 17.21 31.56 -13.66
C MET A 504 16.13 32.41 -14.31
N THR A 505 16.27 32.63 -15.62
CA THR A 505 15.21 33.18 -16.47
C THR A 505 14.89 32.19 -17.59
N ILE A 506 13.62 32.18 -18.06
CA ILE A 506 13.13 31.28 -19.10
C ILE A 506 12.43 32.09 -20.18
N TYR A 507 12.87 31.96 -21.43
CA TYR A 507 12.23 32.63 -22.58
C TYR A 507 12.33 31.78 -23.86
N PRO A 508 11.34 31.90 -24.78
CA PRO A 508 10.06 32.56 -24.55
C PRO A 508 9.19 31.79 -23.53
N ASN A 509 8.42 32.53 -22.75
CA ASN A 509 7.39 31.98 -21.88
C ASN A 509 6.10 32.81 -22.06
N PRO A 510 5.03 32.29 -22.67
CA PRO A 510 4.82 30.89 -23.09
C PRO A 510 5.77 30.43 -24.21
N ALA A 511 6.20 29.16 -24.10
CA ALA A 511 6.99 28.45 -25.09
C ALA A 511 6.09 27.60 -26.02
N LYS A 512 6.61 27.32 -27.22
CA LYS A 512 5.89 26.45 -28.19
C LYS A 512 6.61 25.11 -28.40
N TYR A 513 7.83 25.16 -28.88
CA TYR A 513 8.64 23.97 -29.19
C TYR A 513 9.97 23.95 -28.43
N ASN A 514 10.53 25.10 -28.14
CA ASN A 514 11.79 25.27 -27.42
C ASN A 514 11.69 26.48 -26.48
N ALA A 515 12.44 26.44 -25.41
CA ALA A 515 12.70 27.56 -24.53
C ALA A 515 14.20 27.63 -24.22
N THR A 516 14.67 28.77 -23.84
CA THR A 516 16.04 29.00 -23.37
C THR A 516 15.99 29.22 -21.85
N LEU A 517 16.86 28.53 -21.14
CA LEU A 517 17.11 28.73 -19.71
C LEU A 517 18.40 29.49 -19.58
N ASP A 518 18.35 30.71 -19.06
CA ASP A 518 19.54 31.48 -18.67
C ASP A 518 19.71 31.37 -17.16
N ILE A 519 20.76 30.64 -16.73
CA ILE A 519 21.09 30.36 -15.35
C ILE A 519 22.33 31.12 -14.96
N SER A 520 22.23 32.01 -13.97
CA SER A 520 23.37 32.76 -13.45
C SER A 520 23.81 32.20 -12.10
N LEU A 521 25.10 31.90 -11.96
CA LEU A 521 25.73 31.36 -10.77
C LEU A 521 26.77 32.35 -10.22
N VAL A 522 26.84 32.49 -8.90
CA VAL A 522 27.88 33.31 -8.24
C VAL A 522 29.23 32.62 -8.29
N GLN A 523 29.26 31.29 -8.24
CA GLN A 523 30.47 30.48 -8.31
C GLN A 523 30.29 29.24 -9.20
N ASN A 524 31.39 28.58 -9.56
CA ASN A 524 31.30 27.33 -10.31
C ASN A 524 30.54 26.29 -9.48
N SER A 525 29.56 25.62 -10.08
CA SER A 525 28.74 24.61 -9.38
C SER A 525 28.33 23.49 -10.33
N VAL A 526 27.93 22.38 -9.74
CA VAL A 526 27.28 21.28 -10.43
C VAL A 526 25.77 21.43 -10.25
N ALA A 527 25.02 21.53 -11.36
CA ALA A 527 23.59 21.76 -11.33
C ALA A 527 22.83 20.59 -11.96
N THR A 528 21.80 20.11 -11.29
CA THR A 528 20.83 19.15 -11.83
C THR A 528 19.60 19.89 -12.31
N ILE A 529 19.17 19.64 -13.58
CA ILE A 529 18.08 20.37 -14.21
C ILE A 529 16.97 19.42 -14.60
N LYS A 530 15.75 19.69 -14.13
CA LYS A 530 14.57 18.88 -14.39
C LYS A 530 13.37 19.76 -14.72
N VAL A 531 12.47 19.26 -15.56
CA VAL A 531 11.15 19.84 -15.77
C VAL A 531 10.11 18.90 -15.19
N VAL A 532 9.24 19.44 -14.35
CA VAL A 532 8.17 18.68 -13.73
C VAL A 532 6.81 19.20 -14.15
N ASP A 533 5.83 18.33 -14.20
CA ASP A 533 4.43 18.72 -14.40
C ASP A 533 3.80 19.24 -13.09
N LEU A 534 2.53 19.60 -13.15
CA LEU A 534 1.76 20.10 -12.00
C LEU A 534 1.64 19.09 -10.84
N MET A 535 1.92 17.81 -11.11
CA MET A 535 1.89 16.72 -10.13
C MET A 535 3.29 16.43 -9.55
N GLY A 536 4.29 17.23 -9.92
CA GLY A 536 5.68 17.03 -9.51
C GLY A 536 6.41 15.90 -10.25
N ARG A 537 5.79 15.26 -11.26
CA ARG A 537 6.40 14.18 -12.03
C ARG A 537 7.41 14.72 -13.03
N ASN A 538 8.62 14.13 -13.08
CA ASN A 538 9.61 14.46 -14.08
C ASN A 538 9.08 14.19 -15.49
N VAL A 539 8.99 15.24 -16.32
CA VAL A 539 8.60 15.16 -17.73
C VAL A 539 9.79 15.38 -18.67
N ILE A 540 10.83 16.12 -18.23
CA ILE A 540 12.12 16.23 -18.91
C ILE A 540 13.20 16.18 -17.83
N ASP A 541 14.23 15.37 -18.06
CA ASP A 541 15.44 15.34 -17.23
C ASP A 541 16.65 15.72 -18.12
N LEU A 542 17.24 16.89 -17.88
CA LEU A 542 18.44 17.35 -18.56
C LEU A 542 19.74 16.88 -17.88
N GLY A 543 19.58 16.12 -16.79
CA GLY A 543 20.69 15.55 -16.03
C GLY A 543 21.50 16.58 -15.25
N THR A 544 22.66 16.14 -14.81
CA THR A 544 23.60 16.95 -14.02
C THR A 544 24.66 17.56 -14.94
N LYS A 545 24.90 18.86 -14.82
CA LYS A 545 25.84 19.64 -15.65
C LYS A 545 26.79 20.47 -14.78
N SER A 546 28.08 20.45 -15.12
CA SER A 546 29.03 21.39 -14.54
C SER A 546 28.86 22.78 -15.19
N MET A 547 28.61 23.79 -14.38
CA MET A 547 28.37 25.18 -14.79
C MET A 547 29.44 26.10 -14.21
N LYS A 548 29.75 27.14 -14.94
CA LYS A 548 30.72 28.15 -14.50
C LYS A 548 30.01 29.29 -13.78
N ALA A 549 30.76 30.01 -12.93
CA ALA A 549 30.32 31.31 -12.41
C ALA A 549 29.94 32.25 -13.54
N GLY A 550 28.90 33.05 -13.35
CA GLY A 550 28.27 33.87 -14.36
C GLY A 550 27.15 33.19 -15.12
N GLN A 551 26.80 33.68 -16.29
CA GLN A 551 25.64 33.23 -17.07
C GLN A 551 25.94 31.95 -17.84
N ASN A 552 25.02 30.98 -17.73
CA ASN A 552 25.02 29.71 -18.45
C ASN A 552 23.69 29.56 -19.18
N THR A 553 23.72 29.33 -20.49
CA THR A 553 22.53 29.22 -21.33
C THR A 553 22.31 27.76 -21.72
N ILE A 554 21.07 27.25 -21.54
CA ILE A 554 20.67 25.88 -21.87
C ILE A 554 19.40 25.91 -22.72
N GLU A 555 19.39 25.17 -23.81
CA GLU A 555 18.19 24.97 -24.60
C GLU A 555 17.33 23.86 -23.99
N LEU A 556 16.05 24.13 -23.81
CA LEU A 556 15.01 23.22 -23.35
C LEU A 556 14.07 22.88 -24.52
N ASN A 557 14.15 21.67 -25.00
CA ASN A 557 13.21 21.17 -26.00
C ASN A 557 11.87 20.79 -25.34
N THR A 558 10.83 21.54 -25.63
CA THR A 558 9.48 21.36 -25.10
C THR A 558 8.53 20.67 -26.08
N SER A 559 9.04 20.22 -27.26
CA SER A 559 8.21 19.67 -28.35
C SER A 559 7.40 18.41 -27.98
N ASN A 560 7.76 17.71 -26.93
CA ASN A 560 7.04 16.53 -26.44
C ASN A 560 6.07 16.82 -25.29
N LEU A 561 5.99 18.09 -24.83
CA LEU A 561 5.08 18.48 -23.76
C LEU A 561 3.73 18.91 -24.35
N ASN A 562 2.63 18.55 -23.71
CA ASN A 562 1.30 19.05 -24.05
C ASN A 562 1.15 20.53 -23.67
N SER A 563 0.17 21.24 -24.27
CA SER A 563 -0.19 22.57 -23.80
C SER A 563 -0.57 22.51 -22.32
N GLY A 564 0.04 23.39 -21.53
CA GLY A 564 -0.13 23.37 -20.08
C GLY A 564 1.00 24.08 -19.36
N MET A 565 0.99 23.99 -18.04
CA MET A 565 1.96 24.61 -17.15
C MET A 565 2.93 23.55 -16.62
N TYR A 566 4.20 23.91 -16.55
CA TYR A 566 5.30 23.08 -16.06
C TYR A 566 6.25 23.94 -15.22
N PHE A 567 7.09 23.28 -14.41
CA PHE A 567 8.11 23.93 -13.62
C PHE A 567 9.49 23.41 -13.99
N VAL A 568 10.40 24.32 -14.25
CA VAL A 568 11.82 24.02 -14.44
C VAL A 568 12.51 24.18 -13.09
N LYS A 569 13.18 23.13 -12.63
CA LYS A 569 13.97 23.09 -11.38
C LYS A 569 15.44 22.99 -11.72
N VAL A 570 16.25 23.88 -11.13
CA VAL A 570 17.71 23.83 -11.17
C VAL A 570 18.21 23.71 -9.74
N ALA A 571 18.78 22.56 -9.40
CA ALA A 571 19.33 22.27 -8.08
C ALA A 571 20.85 22.29 -8.14
N THR A 572 21.49 23.03 -7.25
CA THR A 572 22.95 23.09 -7.04
C THR A 572 23.29 22.73 -5.59
N GLU A 573 24.57 22.63 -5.27
CA GLU A 573 25.04 22.41 -3.89
C GLU A 573 24.58 23.54 -2.93
N ASN A 574 24.32 24.75 -3.46
CA ASN A 574 24.04 25.95 -2.67
C ASN A 574 22.58 26.41 -2.77
N GLY A 575 21.70 25.63 -3.39
CA GLY A 575 20.27 25.98 -3.46
C GLY A 575 19.55 25.41 -4.68
N ILE A 576 18.23 25.60 -4.67
CA ILE A 576 17.33 25.20 -5.77
C ILE A 576 16.59 26.44 -6.25
N VAL A 577 16.60 26.69 -7.57
CA VAL A 577 15.73 27.67 -8.18
C VAL A 577 14.68 26.98 -9.03
N THR A 578 13.41 27.40 -8.89
CA THR A 578 12.29 26.88 -9.66
C THR A 578 11.60 28.01 -10.41
N LYS A 579 11.35 27.84 -11.70
CA LYS A 579 10.59 28.80 -12.52
C LYS A 579 9.51 28.11 -13.32
N LYS A 580 8.38 28.80 -13.45
CA LYS A 580 7.26 28.39 -14.26
C LYS A 580 7.53 28.58 -15.75
N ILE A 581 7.16 27.56 -16.53
CA ILE A 581 7.08 27.65 -18.00
C ILE A 581 5.68 27.22 -18.45
N THR A 582 5.07 28.00 -19.32
CA THR A 582 3.79 27.69 -19.95
C THR A 582 4.05 27.22 -21.39
N ILE A 583 3.46 26.11 -21.76
CA ILE A 583 3.50 25.58 -23.13
C ILE A 583 2.17 25.89 -23.80
N ASN A 584 2.24 26.58 -24.94
CA ASN A 584 1.08 26.94 -25.73
C ASN A 584 1.29 26.47 -27.17
N ARG A 585 0.52 25.49 -27.62
CA ARG A 585 0.58 24.92 -28.98
C ARG A 585 -0.62 25.31 -29.81
#